data_a9a4c4f891ed37ccb9c2f6f6c17985b9
#
_entry.id   a9a4c4f891ed37ccb9c2f6f6c17985b9
#
_cell.length_a   1.000
_cell.length_b   1.000
_cell.length_c   1.000
_cell.angle_alpha   90.00
_cell.angle_beta   90.00
_cell.angle_gamma   90.00
#
_symmetry.space_group_name_H-M   'P 1'
#
loop_
_entity.id
_entity.type
_entity.pdbx_description
1 polymer ?
#
loop_
_entity_poly.entity_id
_entity_poly.type
_entity_poly.pdbx_seq_one_letter_code
_entity_poly.pdbx_strand_id
1 'polypeptide(L)'
;SLYNGLRHLRDELVAHFPDGHPFLYRGDVFLFLHGRGELEAFSALTEEFRLKVIMSEGLDDLFALPALYQTAREALALLTDARFHAGSVCTVAQLRTAVLLKNLEGHHDLIPPSLRALAAHDRDKGTQYCETLYYYLTCSRSLKKTCDALFTHRNTILYRIRRMHDDFMIPLDDASAHTELLLGVSMLLFRAKGPDFFCTSADDGKSAEA
;
A
#
# COMPACT_ATOMS: atom_id res chain seq x y z
N SER A 1 5.81 -14.27 29.94
CA SER A 1 5.44 -15.16 28.83
C SER A 1 4.53 -14.39 27.87
N LEU A 2 4.52 -14.75 26.60
CA LEU A 2 3.69 -14.12 25.55
C LEU A 2 2.19 -14.08 25.95
N TYR A 3 1.72 -15.11 26.60
CA TYR A 3 0.34 -15.23 27.07
C TYR A 3 -0.04 -14.18 28.13
N ASN A 4 0.88 -13.82 29.02
CA ASN A 4 0.65 -12.78 30.02
C ASN A 4 0.62 -11.39 29.36
N GLY A 5 1.44 -11.15 28.33
CA GLY A 5 1.41 -9.92 27.55
C GLY A 5 0.08 -9.72 26.81
N LEU A 6 -0.45 -10.77 26.18
CA LEU A 6 -1.73 -10.72 25.49
C LEU A 6 -2.92 -10.51 26.44
N ARG A 7 -2.87 -11.06 27.65
CA ARG A 7 -3.90 -10.76 28.67
C ARG A 7 -3.86 -9.31 29.11
N HIS A 8 -2.68 -8.80 29.40
CA HIS A 8 -2.50 -7.41 29.81
C HIS A 8 -2.99 -6.46 28.70
N LEU A 9 -2.61 -6.71 27.45
CA LEU A 9 -3.11 -5.94 26.31
C LEU A 9 -4.64 -5.97 26.21
N ARG A 10 -5.26 -7.14 26.39
CA ARG A 10 -6.73 -7.24 26.40
C ARG A 10 -7.34 -6.39 27.50
N ASP A 11 -6.78 -6.42 28.70
CA ASP A 11 -7.30 -5.69 29.85
C ASP A 11 -7.16 -4.16 29.64
N GLU A 12 -6.08 -3.70 29.02
CA GLU A 12 -5.90 -2.31 28.60
C GLU A 12 -6.90 -1.92 27.50
N LEU A 13 -7.13 -2.79 26.53
CA LEU A 13 -8.13 -2.52 25.48
C LEU A 13 -9.54 -2.42 26.06
N VAL A 14 -9.91 -3.22 27.06
CA VAL A 14 -11.19 -3.09 27.77
C VAL A 14 -11.29 -1.73 28.49
N ALA A 15 -10.19 -1.28 29.09
CA ALA A 15 -10.16 0.02 29.80
C ALA A 15 -10.32 1.20 28.85
N HIS A 16 -9.68 1.14 27.68
CA HIS A 16 -9.74 2.23 26.68
C HIS A 16 -11.01 2.17 25.78
N PHE A 17 -11.53 0.97 25.54
CA PHE A 17 -12.68 0.72 24.70
C PHE A 17 -13.69 -0.17 25.41
N PRO A 18 -14.48 0.37 26.39
CA PRO A 18 -15.37 -0.45 27.22
C PRO A 18 -16.42 -1.23 26.44
N ASP A 19 -16.87 -0.70 25.29
CA ASP A 19 -17.86 -1.32 24.42
C ASP A 19 -17.27 -2.25 23.36
N GLY A 20 -15.94 -2.39 23.35
CA GLY A 20 -15.22 -3.01 22.24
C GLY A 20 -15.04 -4.52 22.30
N HIS A 21 -15.34 -5.19 23.40
CA HIS A 21 -15.28 -6.66 23.57
C HIS A 21 -14.03 -7.35 22.97
N PRO A 22 -12.79 -7.03 23.42
CA PRO A 22 -11.59 -7.62 22.87
C PRO A 22 -11.50 -9.13 23.14
N PHE A 23 -11.11 -9.92 22.15
CA PHE A 23 -10.90 -11.35 22.26
C PHE A 23 -9.67 -11.82 21.47
N LEU A 24 -9.17 -12.99 21.85
CA LEU A 24 -8.01 -13.62 21.22
C LEU A 24 -8.46 -14.64 20.19
N TYR A 25 -7.90 -14.55 18.98
CA TYR A 25 -8.13 -15.53 17.94
C TYR A 25 -6.87 -15.72 17.09
N ARG A 26 -6.38 -16.97 16.99
CA ARG A 26 -5.20 -17.35 16.20
C ARG A 26 -3.93 -16.52 16.48
N GLY A 27 -3.76 -16.04 17.71
CA GLY A 27 -2.60 -15.27 18.13
C GLY A 27 -2.72 -13.75 17.91
N ASP A 28 -3.82 -13.29 17.33
CA ASP A 28 -4.16 -11.88 17.18
C ASP A 28 -5.21 -11.46 18.23
N VAL A 29 -5.20 -10.20 18.61
CA VAL A 29 -6.25 -9.59 19.44
C VAL A 29 -7.22 -8.86 18.53
N PHE A 30 -8.49 -9.19 18.67
CA PHE A 30 -9.59 -8.56 17.95
C PHE A 30 -10.35 -7.62 18.84
N LEU A 31 -10.77 -6.50 18.26
CA LEU A 31 -11.63 -5.53 18.90
C LEU A 31 -12.73 -5.13 17.93
N PHE A 32 -14.00 -5.27 18.36
CA PHE A 32 -15.13 -4.68 17.64
C PHE A 32 -15.42 -3.30 18.19
N LEU A 33 -15.46 -2.30 17.32
CA LEU A 33 -15.80 -0.94 17.67
C LEU A 33 -17.15 -0.57 17.05
N HIS A 34 -17.99 0.13 17.80
CA HIS A 34 -19.21 0.72 17.29
C HIS A 34 -18.88 2.08 16.66
N GLY A 35 -19.10 2.19 15.35
CA GLY A 35 -18.75 3.38 14.59
C GLY A 35 -17.31 3.37 14.03
N ARG A 36 -16.90 4.49 13.42
CA ARG A 36 -15.53 4.66 12.92
C ARG A 36 -14.61 4.88 14.12
N GLY A 37 -13.85 3.86 14.49
CA GLY A 37 -12.81 3.98 15.51
C GLY A 37 -11.79 5.04 15.10
N GLU A 38 -11.45 5.93 16.01
CA GLU A 38 -10.40 6.94 15.80
C GLU A 38 -9.04 6.23 15.79
N LEU A 39 -8.34 6.28 14.66
CA LEU A 39 -6.99 5.74 14.53
C LEU A 39 -6.04 6.30 15.59
N GLU A 40 -6.22 7.55 15.95
CA GLU A 40 -5.41 8.25 16.94
C GLU A 40 -5.51 7.62 18.34
N ALA A 41 -6.67 7.06 18.70
CA ALA A 41 -6.86 6.41 20.00
C ALA A 41 -5.93 5.18 20.20
N PHE A 42 -5.43 4.58 19.12
CA PHE A 42 -4.50 3.46 19.19
C PHE A 42 -3.03 3.87 19.27
N SER A 43 -2.68 5.13 18.99
CA SER A 43 -1.28 5.57 18.91
C SER A 43 -0.52 5.30 20.20
N ALA A 44 -1.08 5.68 21.36
CA ALA A 44 -0.46 5.45 22.67
C ALA A 44 -0.25 3.96 22.96
N LEU A 45 -1.27 3.12 22.68
CA LEU A 45 -1.19 1.68 22.89
C LEU A 45 -0.16 1.01 21.96
N THR A 46 -0.01 1.48 20.71
CA THR A 46 0.97 0.94 19.78
C THR A 46 2.41 1.23 20.19
N GLU A 47 2.67 2.37 20.81
CA GLU A 47 3.98 2.72 21.35
C GLU A 47 4.30 1.89 22.60
N GLU A 48 3.39 1.86 23.56
CA GLU A 48 3.57 1.16 24.85
C GLU A 48 3.77 -0.34 24.64
N PHE A 49 2.92 -0.97 23.84
CA PHE A 49 2.94 -2.43 23.62
C PHE A 49 3.70 -2.86 22.36
N ARG A 50 4.26 -1.93 21.59
CA ARG A 50 4.91 -2.19 20.29
C ARG A 50 3.99 -2.97 19.33
N LEU A 51 2.73 -2.56 19.27
CA LEU A 51 1.73 -3.22 18.46
C LEU A 51 1.76 -2.74 17.01
N LYS A 52 1.21 -3.59 16.15
CA LYS A 52 0.74 -3.25 14.81
C LYS A 52 -0.77 -3.41 14.78
N VAL A 53 -1.48 -2.40 14.29
CA VAL A 53 -2.95 -2.36 14.27
C VAL A 53 -3.45 -2.18 12.85
N ILE A 54 -4.35 -3.04 12.43
CA ILE A 54 -5.11 -2.91 11.19
C ILE A 54 -6.58 -2.70 11.52
N MET A 55 -7.14 -1.64 10.99
CA MET A 55 -8.59 -1.41 11.00
C MET A 55 -9.20 -1.90 9.69
N SER A 56 -10.15 -2.82 9.80
CA SER A 56 -10.94 -3.27 8.65
C SER A 56 -12.00 -2.23 8.27
N GLU A 57 -12.66 -2.47 7.15
CA GLU A 57 -13.91 -1.79 6.81
C GLU A 57 -15.04 -2.20 7.75
N GLY A 58 -16.15 -1.45 7.75
CA GLY A 58 -17.30 -1.75 8.58
C GLY A 58 -17.87 -3.16 8.29
N LEU A 59 -18.40 -3.77 9.32
CA LEU A 59 -19.04 -5.09 9.26
C LEU A 59 -20.55 -4.90 9.39
N ASP A 60 -21.28 -5.07 8.30
CA ASP A 60 -22.75 -5.01 8.30
C ASP A 60 -23.40 -6.38 8.51
N ASP A 61 -22.64 -7.46 8.21
CA ASP A 61 -23.09 -8.84 8.33
C ASP A 61 -21.96 -9.73 8.86
N LEU A 62 -22.28 -10.53 9.87
CA LEU A 62 -21.32 -11.48 10.48
C LEU A 62 -20.79 -12.53 9.48
N PHE A 63 -21.53 -12.83 8.41
CA PHE A 63 -21.05 -13.74 7.36
C PHE A 63 -19.87 -13.18 6.57
N ALA A 64 -19.67 -11.86 6.56
CA ALA A 64 -18.52 -11.21 5.95
C ALA A 64 -17.24 -11.28 6.81
N LEU A 65 -17.35 -11.62 8.10
CA LEU A 65 -16.21 -11.62 9.04
C LEU A 65 -15.01 -12.46 8.58
N PRO A 66 -15.17 -13.67 8.02
CA PRO A 66 -14.02 -14.46 7.56
C PRO A 66 -13.22 -13.76 6.45
N ALA A 67 -13.90 -13.11 5.50
CA ALA A 67 -13.25 -12.37 4.41
C ALA A 67 -12.55 -11.11 4.93
N LEU A 68 -13.19 -10.35 5.80
CA LEU A 68 -12.59 -9.18 6.45
C LEU A 68 -11.35 -9.57 7.27
N TYR A 69 -11.44 -10.66 8.02
CA TYR A 69 -10.31 -11.19 8.76
C TYR A 69 -9.13 -11.56 7.87
N GLN A 70 -9.39 -12.29 6.77
CA GLN A 70 -8.33 -12.67 5.83
C GLN A 70 -7.64 -11.44 5.24
N THR A 71 -8.41 -10.47 4.77
CA THR A 71 -7.88 -9.23 4.21
C THR A 71 -7.09 -8.40 5.24
N ALA A 72 -7.61 -8.32 6.48
CA ALA A 72 -6.92 -7.64 7.57
C ALA A 72 -5.59 -8.33 7.92
N ARG A 73 -5.52 -9.65 7.91
CA ARG A 73 -4.28 -10.39 8.13
C ARG A 73 -3.25 -10.18 7.03
N GLU A 74 -3.67 -10.14 5.77
CA GLU A 74 -2.78 -9.82 4.65
C GLU A 74 -2.21 -8.41 4.79
N ALA A 75 -3.06 -7.44 5.17
CA ALA A 75 -2.62 -6.07 5.45
C ALA A 75 -1.67 -6.02 6.67
N LEU A 76 -1.97 -6.75 7.75
CA LEU A 76 -1.12 -6.82 8.94
C LEU A 76 0.27 -7.39 8.62
N ALA A 77 0.34 -8.37 7.72
CA ALA A 77 1.61 -8.93 7.28
C ALA A 77 2.51 -7.89 6.58
N LEU A 78 1.93 -6.89 5.90
CA LEU A 78 2.70 -5.79 5.31
C LEU A 78 3.33 -4.89 6.37
N LEU A 79 2.65 -4.64 7.50
CA LEU A 79 3.19 -3.83 8.59
C LEU A 79 4.42 -4.46 9.26
N THR A 80 4.61 -5.76 9.08
CA THR A 80 5.78 -6.50 9.55
C THR A 80 6.89 -6.61 8.50
N ASP A 81 6.66 -6.17 7.25
CA ASP A 81 7.70 -6.09 6.21
C ASP A 81 8.75 -5.05 6.62
N ALA A 82 10.03 -5.43 6.54
CA ALA A 82 11.14 -4.55 6.93
C ALA A 82 11.23 -3.25 6.11
N ARG A 83 10.57 -3.21 4.95
CA ARG A 83 10.49 -2.03 4.07
C ARG A 83 9.30 -1.13 4.41
N PHE A 84 8.47 -1.47 5.43
CA PHE A 84 7.30 -0.71 5.80
C PHE A 84 7.61 0.25 6.96
N HIS A 85 7.43 1.54 6.74
CA HIS A 85 7.74 2.60 7.71
C HIS A 85 6.57 3.59 7.92
N ALA A 86 5.48 3.46 7.17
CA ALA A 86 4.37 4.42 7.17
C ALA A 86 3.60 4.51 8.50
N GLY A 87 3.80 3.54 9.42
CA GLY A 87 3.21 3.63 10.75
C GLY A 87 2.90 2.28 11.39
N SER A 88 2.37 2.33 12.60
CA SER A 88 1.96 1.15 13.36
C SER A 88 0.45 0.92 13.35
N VAL A 89 -0.33 1.92 12.92
CA VAL A 89 -1.79 1.88 12.81
C VAL A 89 -2.18 2.24 11.38
N CYS A 90 -2.81 1.34 10.67
CA CYS A 90 -3.27 1.56 9.30
C CYS A 90 -4.67 0.98 9.09
N THR A 91 -5.35 1.43 8.07
CA THR A 91 -6.58 0.80 7.59
C THR A 91 -6.29 -0.15 6.42
N VAL A 92 -7.16 -1.13 6.21
CA VAL A 92 -7.12 -1.97 5.01
C VAL A 92 -7.21 -1.12 3.74
N ALA A 93 -8.03 -0.06 3.75
CA ALA A 93 -8.19 0.84 2.60
C ALA A 93 -6.87 1.50 2.19
N GLN A 94 -6.07 1.98 3.15
CA GLN A 94 -4.76 2.59 2.90
C GLN A 94 -3.76 1.60 2.29
N LEU A 95 -3.86 0.32 2.64
CA LEU A 95 -2.91 -0.73 2.23
C LEU A 95 -3.39 -1.58 1.06
N ARG A 96 -4.61 -1.37 0.55
CA ARG A 96 -5.26 -2.24 -0.44
C ARG A 96 -4.38 -2.50 -1.66
N THR A 97 -3.84 -1.44 -2.26
CA THR A 97 -2.96 -1.58 -3.44
C THR A 97 -1.68 -2.36 -3.10
N ALA A 98 -1.08 -2.08 -1.95
CA ALA A 98 0.11 -2.78 -1.49
C ALA A 98 -0.16 -4.28 -1.23
N VAL A 99 -1.32 -4.63 -0.65
CA VAL A 99 -1.75 -6.03 -0.45
C VAL A 99 -1.91 -6.75 -1.79
N LEU A 100 -2.58 -6.13 -2.77
CA LEU A 100 -2.74 -6.70 -4.10
C LEU A 100 -1.38 -6.95 -4.78
N LEU A 101 -0.47 -5.98 -4.73
CA LEU A 101 0.87 -6.11 -5.30
C LEU A 101 1.71 -7.17 -4.59
N LYS A 102 1.56 -7.31 -3.28
CA LYS A 102 2.20 -8.38 -2.50
C LYS A 102 1.78 -9.77 -2.99
N ASN A 103 0.50 -9.95 -3.27
CA ASN A 103 -0.01 -11.22 -3.81
C ASN A 103 0.49 -11.52 -5.23
N LEU A 104 0.95 -10.50 -5.96
CA LEU A 104 1.54 -10.65 -7.29
C LEU A 104 3.08 -10.82 -7.29
N GLU A 105 3.75 -10.72 -6.15
CA GLU A 105 5.23 -10.76 -6.10
C GLU A 105 5.86 -12.00 -6.74
N GLY A 106 5.19 -13.15 -6.75
CA GLY A 106 5.68 -14.38 -7.37
C GLY A 106 5.61 -14.42 -8.89
N HIS A 107 4.97 -13.45 -9.54
CA HIS A 107 4.62 -13.51 -10.96
C HIS A 107 5.47 -12.60 -11.86
N HIS A 108 6.78 -12.51 -11.60
CA HIS A 108 7.70 -11.64 -12.38
C HIS A 108 7.76 -11.98 -13.87
N ASP A 109 7.52 -13.22 -14.24
CA ASP A 109 7.58 -13.66 -15.63
C ASP A 109 6.45 -13.07 -16.48
N LEU A 110 5.37 -12.60 -15.84
CA LEU A 110 4.26 -11.93 -16.52
C LEU A 110 4.57 -10.46 -16.83
N ILE A 111 5.62 -9.87 -16.24
CA ILE A 111 6.00 -8.48 -16.51
C ILE A 111 6.67 -8.41 -17.91
N PRO A 112 6.22 -7.49 -18.79
CA PRO A 112 6.83 -7.31 -20.11
C PRO A 112 8.35 -7.18 -20.06
N PRO A 113 9.09 -7.82 -20.99
CA PRO A 113 10.56 -7.74 -21.03
C PRO A 113 11.09 -6.30 -21.09
N SER A 114 10.40 -5.43 -21.83
CA SER A 114 10.73 -3.99 -21.93
C SER A 114 10.71 -3.28 -20.58
N LEU A 115 9.70 -3.56 -19.74
CA LEU A 115 9.62 -2.99 -18.39
C LEU A 115 10.69 -3.56 -17.46
N ARG A 116 11.00 -4.86 -17.59
CA ARG A 116 12.11 -5.46 -16.82
C ARG A 116 13.47 -4.85 -17.18
N ALA A 117 13.69 -4.58 -18.48
CA ALA A 117 14.89 -3.88 -18.95
C ALA A 117 14.96 -2.45 -18.42
N LEU A 118 13.82 -1.73 -18.40
CA LEU A 118 13.71 -0.39 -17.83
C LEU A 118 14.08 -0.38 -16.34
N ALA A 119 13.56 -1.32 -15.56
CA ALA A 119 13.87 -1.45 -14.13
C ALA A 119 15.34 -1.83 -13.87
N ALA A 120 15.92 -2.66 -14.72
CA ALA A 120 17.35 -2.98 -14.65
C ALA A 120 18.18 -1.73 -14.92
N HIS A 121 17.83 -0.94 -15.92
CA HIS A 121 18.50 0.34 -16.22
C HIS A 121 18.41 1.32 -15.03
N ASP A 122 17.24 1.46 -14.42
CA ASP A 122 17.06 2.33 -13.24
C ASP A 122 18.00 1.92 -12.10
N ARG A 123 18.09 0.62 -11.82
CA ARG A 123 18.96 0.07 -10.78
C ARG A 123 20.45 0.32 -11.09
N ASP A 124 20.85 0.09 -12.34
CA ASP A 124 22.27 0.11 -12.72
C ASP A 124 22.79 1.56 -12.93
N LYS A 125 21.91 2.48 -13.30
CA LYS A 125 22.26 3.88 -13.62
C LYS A 125 21.76 4.89 -12.59
N GLY A 126 20.98 4.44 -11.59
CA GLY A 126 20.36 5.35 -10.62
C GLY A 126 19.33 6.30 -11.25
N THR A 127 18.67 5.87 -12.34
CA THR A 127 17.62 6.64 -13.00
C THR A 127 16.27 6.39 -12.33
N GLN A 128 15.23 7.12 -12.75
CA GLN A 128 13.88 7.07 -12.18
C GLN A 128 12.82 6.90 -13.29
N TYR A 129 13.10 6.06 -14.26
CA TYR A 129 12.20 5.88 -15.39
C TYR A 129 10.93 5.12 -15.00
N CYS A 130 11.04 4.06 -14.18
CA CYS A 130 9.87 3.33 -13.68
C CYS A 130 8.94 4.24 -12.87
N GLU A 131 9.49 5.08 -12.00
CA GLU A 131 8.71 6.03 -11.21
C GLU A 131 8.05 7.08 -12.10
N THR A 132 8.77 7.58 -13.08
CA THR A 132 8.23 8.51 -14.09
C THR A 132 7.09 7.88 -14.89
N LEU A 133 7.26 6.63 -15.32
CA LEU A 133 6.23 5.89 -16.05
C LEU A 133 4.97 5.71 -15.19
N TYR A 134 5.12 5.28 -13.93
CA TYR A 134 4.02 5.11 -13.00
C TYR A 134 3.19 6.39 -12.86
N TYR A 135 3.83 7.51 -12.52
CA TYR A 135 3.11 8.79 -12.37
C TYR A 135 2.56 9.31 -13.69
N TYR A 136 3.24 9.11 -14.81
CA TYR A 136 2.72 9.48 -16.12
C TYR A 136 1.43 8.74 -16.46
N LEU A 137 1.36 7.44 -16.18
CA LEU A 137 0.16 6.63 -16.40
C LEU A 137 -0.96 6.96 -15.40
N THR A 138 -0.67 7.06 -14.12
CA THR A 138 -1.67 7.38 -13.07
C THR A 138 -2.21 8.80 -13.16
N CYS A 139 -1.41 9.74 -13.69
CA CYS A 139 -1.83 11.10 -13.99
C CYS A 139 -2.50 11.24 -15.38
N SER A 140 -3.03 10.15 -15.95
CA SER A 140 -3.70 10.14 -17.26
C SER A 140 -2.84 10.75 -18.38
N ARG A 141 -1.55 10.49 -18.36
CA ARG A 141 -0.54 11.01 -19.32
C ARG A 141 -0.42 12.54 -19.33
N SER A 142 -0.85 13.21 -18.29
CA SER A 142 -0.72 14.66 -18.14
C SER A 142 0.69 15.02 -17.70
N LEU A 143 1.47 15.66 -18.60
CA LEU A 143 2.81 16.14 -18.29
C LEU A 143 2.83 17.07 -17.08
N LYS A 144 1.86 18.00 -16.98
CA LYS A 144 1.78 18.93 -15.85
C LYS A 144 1.64 18.17 -14.52
N LYS A 145 0.62 17.30 -14.43
CA LYS A 145 0.38 16.52 -13.20
C LYS A 145 1.58 15.61 -12.85
N THR A 146 2.23 15.02 -13.86
CA THR A 146 3.43 14.20 -13.65
C THR A 146 4.61 15.03 -13.13
N CYS A 147 4.81 16.23 -13.64
CA CYS A 147 5.83 17.15 -13.14
C CYS A 147 5.57 17.54 -11.68
N ASP A 148 4.32 17.86 -11.35
CA ASP A 148 3.90 18.23 -10.00
C ASP A 148 4.11 17.05 -9.03
N ALA A 149 3.69 15.83 -9.41
CA ALA A 149 3.83 14.63 -8.59
C ALA A 149 5.30 14.23 -8.34
N LEU A 150 6.18 14.45 -9.30
CA LEU A 150 7.61 14.11 -9.20
C LEU A 150 8.50 15.29 -8.76
N PHE A 151 7.92 16.48 -8.57
CA PHE A 151 8.67 17.72 -8.31
C PHE A 151 9.81 17.92 -9.33
N THR A 152 9.52 17.61 -10.61
CA THR A 152 10.53 17.54 -11.66
C THR A 152 10.15 18.44 -12.84
N HIS A 153 11.16 19.09 -13.43
CA HIS A 153 10.96 20.01 -14.56
C HIS A 153 10.44 19.28 -15.79
N ARG A 154 9.57 19.97 -16.57
CA ARG A 154 8.91 19.42 -17.76
C ARG A 154 9.90 18.81 -18.77
N ASN A 155 11.02 19.46 -19.02
CA ASN A 155 12.00 18.98 -20.00
C ASN A 155 12.62 17.64 -19.58
N THR A 156 12.82 17.44 -18.29
CA THR A 156 13.32 16.17 -17.76
C THR A 156 12.29 15.05 -17.96
N ILE A 157 11.01 15.32 -17.68
CA ILE A 157 9.94 14.34 -17.90
C ILE A 157 9.83 14.00 -19.39
N LEU A 158 9.82 14.99 -20.28
CA LEU A 158 9.79 14.77 -21.74
C LEU A 158 11.00 13.95 -22.22
N TYR A 159 12.18 14.25 -21.72
CA TYR A 159 13.38 13.48 -22.03
C TYR A 159 13.22 12.02 -21.59
N ARG A 160 12.77 11.77 -20.36
CA ARG A 160 12.55 10.41 -19.84
C ARG A 160 11.52 9.66 -20.66
N ILE A 161 10.40 10.30 -21.03
CA ILE A 161 9.34 9.69 -21.86
C ILE A 161 9.89 9.27 -23.22
N ARG A 162 10.64 10.16 -23.90
CA ARG A 162 11.28 9.83 -25.18
C ARG A 162 12.22 8.66 -25.05
N ARG A 163 13.08 8.66 -24.03
CA ARG A 163 14.02 7.56 -23.79
C ARG A 163 13.31 6.23 -23.52
N MET A 164 12.22 6.23 -22.76
CA MET A 164 11.40 5.03 -22.53
C MET A 164 10.82 4.48 -23.84
N HIS A 165 10.35 5.36 -24.72
CA HIS A 165 9.84 4.97 -26.02
C HIS A 165 10.96 4.45 -26.95
N ASP A 166 12.04 5.25 -27.13
CA ASP A 166 13.05 5.01 -28.14
C ASP A 166 14.01 3.87 -27.80
N ASP A 167 14.45 3.79 -26.54
CA ASP A 167 15.47 2.85 -26.10
C ASP A 167 14.90 1.55 -25.55
N PHE A 168 13.69 1.60 -24.95
CA PHE A 168 13.07 0.45 -24.30
C PHE A 168 11.81 -0.02 -25.01
N MET A 169 11.40 0.64 -26.10
CA MET A 169 10.23 0.29 -26.91
C MET A 169 8.94 0.20 -26.07
N ILE A 170 8.81 1.06 -25.04
CA ILE A 170 7.59 1.12 -24.23
C ILE A 170 6.48 1.78 -25.06
N PRO A 171 5.33 1.08 -25.29
CA PRO A 171 4.26 1.57 -26.15
C PRO A 171 3.38 2.62 -25.43
N LEU A 172 3.95 3.80 -25.16
CA LEU A 172 3.29 4.86 -24.38
C LEU A 172 2.04 5.44 -25.06
N ASP A 173 1.97 5.40 -26.40
CA ASP A 173 0.86 5.92 -27.17
C ASP A 173 -0.28 4.90 -27.38
N ASP A 174 -0.01 3.62 -27.08
CA ASP A 174 -1.00 2.57 -27.21
C ASP A 174 -1.92 2.55 -25.96
N ALA A 175 -3.19 2.87 -26.18
CA ALA A 175 -4.18 2.83 -25.09
C ALA A 175 -4.44 1.40 -24.58
N SER A 176 -4.32 0.39 -25.44
CA SER A 176 -4.53 -1.00 -25.07
C SER A 176 -3.47 -1.54 -24.12
N ALA A 177 -2.24 -1.01 -24.19
CA ALA A 177 -1.13 -1.38 -23.33
C ALA A 177 -1.19 -0.72 -21.92
N HIS A 178 -2.10 0.24 -21.70
CA HIS A 178 -2.11 1.04 -20.47
C HIS A 178 -2.17 0.20 -19.20
N THR A 179 -3.10 -0.74 -19.13
CA THR A 179 -3.29 -1.58 -17.94
C THR A 179 -2.09 -2.50 -17.69
N GLU A 180 -1.56 -3.10 -18.74
CA GLU A 180 -0.37 -3.96 -18.65
C GLU A 180 0.85 -3.18 -18.17
N LEU A 181 1.08 -2.00 -18.74
CA LEU A 181 2.19 -1.12 -18.34
C LEU A 181 2.05 -0.67 -16.89
N LEU A 182 0.84 -0.22 -16.49
CA LEU A 182 0.59 0.24 -15.14
C LEU A 182 0.78 -0.88 -14.11
N LEU A 183 0.21 -2.06 -14.38
CA LEU A 183 0.36 -3.20 -13.48
C LEU A 183 1.83 -3.66 -13.40
N GLY A 184 2.49 -3.82 -14.54
CA GLY A 184 3.89 -4.26 -14.59
C GLY A 184 4.84 -3.29 -13.89
N VAL A 185 4.71 -1.98 -14.13
CA VAL A 185 5.57 -0.99 -13.46
C VAL A 185 5.26 -0.90 -11.96
N SER A 186 4.00 -1.07 -11.54
CA SER A 186 3.64 -1.12 -10.12
C SER A 186 4.29 -2.31 -9.40
N MET A 187 4.29 -3.49 -10.00
CA MET A 187 4.98 -4.67 -9.46
C MET A 187 6.49 -4.43 -9.31
N LEU A 188 7.12 -3.80 -10.30
CA LEU A 188 8.56 -3.47 -10.26
C LEU A 188 8.87 -2.44 -9.16
N LEU A 189 8.05 -1.41 -9.03
CA LEU A 189 8.21 -0.40 -7.98
C LEU A 189 7.93 -0.95 -6.59
N PHE A 190 6.92 -1.83 -6.44
CA PHE A 190 6.65 -2.50 -5.16
C PHE A 190 7.88 -3.30 -4.69
N ARG A 191 8.53 -4.01 -5.61
CA ARG A 191 9.76 -4.75 -5.32
C ARG A 191 10.93 -3.82 -4.96
N ALA A 192 11.07 -2.71 -5.67
CA ALA A 192 12.21 -1.79 -5.51
C ALA A 192 12.06 -0.85 -4.30
N LYS A 193 10.86 -0.32 -4.07
CA LYS A 193 10.58 0.72 -3.07
C LYS A 193 9.79 0.22 -1.86
N GLY A 194 9.19 -0.95 -1.96
CA GLY A 194 8.39 -1.54 -0.88
C GLY A 194 6.95 -1.03 -0.83
N PRO A 195 6.21 -1.49 0.21
CA PRO A 195 4.77 -1.19 0.35
C PRO A 195 4.46 0.29 0.62
N ASP A 196 5.36 1.04 1.26
CA ASP A 196 5.13 2.46 1.58
C ASP A 196 4.83 3.32 0.35
N PHE A 197 5.43 2.99 -0.79
CA PHE A 197 5.20 3.72 -2.04
C PHE A 197 3.73 3.66 -2.50
N PHE A 198 3.00 2.64 -2.08
CA PHE A 198 1.60 2.40 -2.47
C PHE A 198 0.61 2.63 -1.33
N CYS A 199 1.05 3.17 -0.19
CA CYS A 199 0.17 3.55 0.89
C CYS A 199 -0.47 4.91 0.59
N THR A 200 -1.81 4.98 0.66
CA THR A 200 -2.51 6.26 0.59
C THR A 200 -2.47 6.94 1.94
N SER A 201 -2.29 8.26 1.95
CA SER A 201 -2.40 9.04 3.19
C SER A 201 -3.84 9.02 3.72
N ALA A 202 -4.00 9.18 5.04
CA ALA A 202 -5.32 9.18 5.68
C ALA A 202 -6.26 10.29 5.15
N ASP A 203 -5.72 11.34 4.54
CA ASP A 203 -6.47 12.48 4.00
C ASP A 203 -7.05 12.24 2.60
N ASP A 204 -6.50 11.31 1.81
CA ASP A 204 -6.95 11.08 0.43
C ASP A 204 -8.34 10.40 0.36
N GLY A 205 -8.80 9.79 1.45
CA GLY A 205 -10.12 9.14 1.54
C GLY A 205 -11.32 10.09 1.66
N LYS A 206 -11.09 11.37 1.96
CA LYS A 206 -12.18 12.36 2.13
C LYS A 206 -12.65 13.01 0.83
N SER A 207 -11.93 12.85 -0.28
CA SER A 207 -12.23 13.51 -1.56
C SER A 207 -13.06 12.65 -2.53
N ALA A 208 -13.42 11.43 -2.18
CA ALA A 208 -14.16 10.51 -3.06
C ALA A 208 -15.66 10.41 -2.77
N GLU A 209 -16.18 11.13 -1.75
CA GLU A 209 -17.60 11.14 -1.37
C GLU A 209 -18.26 12.54 -1.47
N ALA A 210 -17.86 13.36 -2.44
CA ALA A 210 -18.52 14.62 -2.73
C ALA A 210 -19.08 14.67 -4.15
#